data_b85fafb6d7c00aaadfae96a8ed5d017c
#
_entry.id   b85fafb6d7c00aaadfae96a8ed5d017c
#
_cell.length_a   1.000
_cell.length_b   1.000
_cell.length_c   1.000
_cell.angle_alpha   90.00
_cell.angle_beta   90.00
_cell.angle_gamma   90.00
#
_symmetry.space_group_name_H-M   'P 1'
#
loop_
_entity.id
_entity.type
_entity.pdbx_description
1 polymer ?
#
loop_
_entity_poly.entity_id
_entity_poly.type
_entity_poly.pdbx_seq_one_letter_code
_entity_poly.pdbx_strand_id
1 'polypeptide(L)'
;MPRGILTILLLVCSNAFMTLAWYGHIVFKSKLERVSLAAIALLSWGVALFEYCFQVPANRIGSVECGGPFTLWQLKVIQEVITLIVFSSFVLFFSKNESLQWNHIAGFCCLVLAVYFIFRP
;
A
#
# COMPACT_ATOMS: atom_id res chain seq x y z
N MET A 1 18.56 9.58 9.24
CA MET A 1 17.45 9.83 8.31
C MET A 1 16.27 10.41 9.08
N PRO A 2 15.64 11.47 8.58
CA PRO A 2 14.47 12.04 9.25
C PRO A 2 13.35 11.00 9.41
N ARG A 3 12.63 11.08 10.52
CA ARG A 3 11.59 10.10 10.82
C ARG A 3 10.48 10.09 9.77
N GLY A 4 10.13 11.27 9.23
CA GLY A 4 9.09 11.35 8.20
C GLY A 4 9.45 10.61 6.92
N ILE A 5 10.68 10.79 6.45
CA ILE A 5 11.17 10.10 5.24
C ILE A 5 11.27 8.60 5.48
N LEU A 6 11.80 8.20 6.63
CA LEU A 6 11.90 6.78 6.99
C LEU A 6 10.51 6.13 7.05
N THR A 7 9.53 6.83 7.64
CA THR A 7 8.15 6.36 7.70
C THR A 7 7.60 6.11 6.29
N ILE A 8 7.78 7.06 5.37
CA ILE A 8 7.27 6.95 4.00
C ILE A 8 7.94 5.77 3.28
N LEU A 9 9.27 5.63 3.41
CA LEU A 9 9.98 4.52 2.78
C LEU A 9 9.50 3.16 3.29
N LEU A 10 9.31 3.04 4.59
CA LEU A 10 8.80 1.81 5.18
C LEU A 10 7.36 1.52 4.72
N LEU A 11 6.53 2.55 4.58
CA LEU A 11 5.17 2.38 4.08
C LEU A 11 5.15 1.94 2.62
N VAL A 12 6.06 2.44 1.79
CA VAL A 12 6.18 1.98 0.41
C VAL A 12 6.53 0.49 0.36
N CYS A 13 7.51 0.06 1.15
CA CYS A 13 7.88 -1.35 1.23
C CYS A 13 6.72 -2.20 1.74
N SER A 14 6.04 -1.74 2.78
CA SER A 14 4.88 -2.41 3.34
C SER A 14 3.79 -2.62 2.29
N ASN A 15 3.48 -1.57 1.55
CA ASN A 15 2.42 -1.63 0.55
C ASN A 15 2.78 -2.50 -0.65
N ALA A 16 4.06 -2.60 -0.99
CA ALA A 16 4.50 -3.52 -2.04
C ALA A 16 4.17 -4.97 -1.63
N PHE A 17 4.50 -5.35 -0.40
CA PHE A 17 4.17 -6.70 0.11
C PHE A 17 2.66 -6.90 0.25
N MET A 18 1.92 -5.90 0.72
CA MET A 18 0.47 -6.01 0.88
C MET A 18 -0.23 -6.17 -0.47
N THR A 19 0.18 -5.40 -1.47
CA THR A 19 -0.36 -5.53 -2.82
C THR A 19 -0.13 -6.94 -3.36
N LEU A 20 1.07 -7.47 -3.14
CA LEU A 20 1.40 -8.83 -3.57
C LEU A 20 0.56 -9.86 -2.80
N ALA A 21 0.36 -9.66 -1.49
CA ALA A 21 -0.43 -10.59 -0.67
C ALA A 21 -1.89 -10.64 -1.12
N TRP A 22 -2.49 -9.50 -1.45
CA TRP A 22 -3.90 -9.42 -1.79
C TRP A 22 -4.19 -9.76 -3.25
N TYR A 23 -3.32 -9.34 -4.17
CA TYR A 23 -3.62 -9.37 -5.60
C TYR A 23 -2.66 -10.22 -6.42
N GLY A 24 -1.56 -10.67 -5.82
CA GLY A 24 -0.58 -11.48 -6.54
C GLY A 24 -1.17 -12.76 -7.12
N HIS A 25 -2.04 -13.44 -6.35
CA HIS A 25 -2.66 -14.68 -6.81
C HIS A 25 -3.63 -14.44 -7.98
N ILE A 26 -4.12 -13.23 -8.15
CA ILE A 26 -5.00 -12.87 -9.28
C ILE A 26 -4.15 -12.58 -10.51
N VAL A 27 -3.13 -11.75 -10.36
CA VAL A 27 -2.26 -11.33 -11.47
C VAL A 27 -1.45 -12.52 -12.00
N PHE A 28 -0.98 -13.39 -11.12
CA PHE A 28 -0.21 -14.59 -11.49
C PHE A 28 -1.08 -15.85 -11.51
N LYS A 29 -2.36 -15.71 -11.81
CA LYS A 29 -3.33 -16.79 -11.80
C LYS A 29 -2.88 -18.01 -12.62
N SER A 30 -2.30 -17.78 -13.79
CA SER A 30 -1.86 -18.87 -14.68
C SER A 30 -0.81 -19.77 -14.04
N LYS A 31 0.02 -19.21 -13.15
CA LYS A 31 1.07 -19.95 -12.44
C LYS A 31 0.54 -20.67 -11.20
N LEU A 32 -0.64 -20.28 -10.72
CA LEU A 32 -1.22 -20.77 -9.47
C LEU A 32 -2.51 -21.57 -9.69
N GLU A 33 -2.83 -21.95 -10.91
CA GLU A 33 -4.07 -22.65 -11.24
C GLU A 33 -4.24 -23.97 -10.51
N ARG A 34 -3.13 -24.67 -10.25
CA ARG A 34 -3.15 -25.97 -9.57
C ARG A 34 -3.04 -25.87 -8.06
N VAL A 35 -2.89 -24.67 -7.53
CA VAL A 35 -2.77 -24.45 -6.09
C VAL A 35 -4.15 -24.24 -5.50
N SER A 36 -4.45 -24.92 -4.39
CA SER A 36 -5.73 -24.77 -3.73
C SER A 36 -5.92 -23.38 -3.13
N LEU A 37 -7.15 -22.96 -2.98
CA LEU A 37 -7.46 -21.66 -2.38
C LEU A 37 -6.90 -21.55 -0.96
N ALA A 38 -6.96 -22.63 -0.18
CA ALA A 38 -6.40 -22.65 1.17
C ALA A 38 -4.89 -22.42 1.16
N ALA A 39 -4.19 -23.04 0.23
CA ALA A 39 -2.75 -22.86 0.09
C ALA A 39 -2.40 -21.43 -0.34
N ILE A 40 -3.19 -20.87 -1.25
CA ILE A 40 -3.02 -19.47 -1.68
C ILE A 40 -3.20 -18.52 -0.48
N ALA A 41 -4.21 -18.75 0.34
CA ALA A 41 -4.46 -17.94 1.53
C ALA A 41 -3.28 -18.00 2.50
N LEU A 42 -2.70 -19.17 2.69
CA LEU A 42 -1.52 -19.34 3.56
C LEU A 42 -0.29 -18.64 2.99
N LEU A 43 -0.08 -18.72 1.68
CA LEU A 43 1.02 -18.00 1.03
C LEU A 43 0.86 -16.50 1.17
N SER A 44 -0.36 -15.98 0.95
CA SER A 44 -0.66 -14.56 1.11
C SER A 44 -0.44 -14.11 2.55
N TRP A 45 -0.84 -14.93 3.52
CA TRP A 45 -0.61 -14.66 4.94
C TRP A 45 0.90 -14.55 5.24
N GLY A 46 1.71 -15.44 4.67
CA GLY A 46 3.16 -15.38 4.82
C GLY A 46 3.75 -14.09 4.26
N VAL A 47 3.27 -13.65 3.10
CA VAL A 47 3.69 -12.37 2.50
C VAL A 47 3.24 -11.20 3.39
N ALA A 48 2.04 -11.26 3.94
CA ALA A 48 1.52 -10.22 4.84
C ALA A 48 2.36 -10.09 6.11
N LEU A 49 3.00 -11.17 6.55
CA LEU A 49 3.90 -11.12 7.71
C LEU A 49 5.07 -10.16 7.45
N PHE A 50 5.64 -10.20 6.24
CA PHE A 50 6.68 -9.24 5.85
C PHE A 50 6.13 -7.82 5.81
N GLU A 51 4.89 -7.66 5.32
CA GLU A 51 4.23 -6.35 5.33
C GLU A 51 4.16 -5.78 6.74
N TYR A 52 3.75 -6.58 7.72
CA TYR A 52 3.67 -6.14 9.11
C TYR A 52 5.04 -5.72 9.65
N CYS A 53 6.11 -6.37 9.23
CA CYS A 53 7.46 -6.02 9.67
C CYS A 53 7.88 -4.62 9.19
N PHE A 54 7.26 -4.09 8.15
CA PHE A 54 7.47 -2.73 7.67
C PHE A 54 6.40 -1.76 8.16
N GLN A 55 5.14 -2.20 8.18
CA GLN A 55 4.00 -1.35 8.52
C GLN A 55 4.01 -0.92 9.98
N VAL A 56 4.22 -1.85 10.90
CA VAL A 56 4.17 -1.56 12.33
C VAL A 56 5.30 -0.59 12.72
N PRO A 57 6.57 -0.84 12.33
CA PRO A 57 7.62 0.14 12.60
C PRO A 57 7.36 1.50 11.94
N ALA A 58 6.80 1.52 10.72
CA ALA A 58 6.50 2.76 10.02
C ALA A 58 5.53 3.62 10.82
N ASN A 59 4.43 3.02 11.27
CA ASN A 59 3.43 3.73 12.07
C ASN A 59 4.01 4.21 13.40
N ARG A 60 4.83 3.39 14.03
CA ARG A 60 5.42 3.74 15.32
C ARG A 60 6.43 4.87 15.19
N ILE A 61 7.28 4.82 14.18
CA ILE A 61 8.27 5.87 13.93
C ILE A 61 7.61 7.18 13.52
N GLY A 62 6.54 7.10 12.74
CA GLY A 62 5.87 8.27 12.18
C GLY A 62 4.85 8.94 13.09
N SER A 63 4.35 8.23 14.10
CA SER A 63 3.28 8.73 14.95
C SER A 63 3.76 9.81 15.92
N VAL A 64 2.97 10.89 16.05
CA VAL A 64 3.21 11.96 17.03
C VAL A 64 3.28 11.37 18.43
N GLU A 65 2.45 10.39 18.75
CA GLU A 65 2.42 9.75 20.06
C GLU A 65 3.73 9.04 20.41
N CYS A 66 4.51 8.69 19.41
CA CYS A 66 5.80 8.03 19.59
C CYS A 66 6.98 8.94 19.20
N GLY A 67 6.74 10.24 19.09
CA GLY A 67 7.78 11.21 18.76
C GLY A 67 7.98 11.47 17.29
N GLY A 68 7.08 11.00 16.44
CA GLY A 68 7.15 11.22 15.00
C GLY A 68 6.40 12.47 14.55
N PRO A 69 6.45 12.78 13.24
CA PRO A 69 5.88 14.02 12.70
C PRO A 69 4.40 13.94 12.33
N PHE A 70 3.77 12.76 12.33
CA PHE A 70 2.43 12.59 11.77
C PHE A 70 1.40 12.21 12.82
N THR A 71 0.19 12.83 12.73
CA THR A 71 -0.97 12.38 13.50
C THR A 71 -1.49 11.07 12.89
N LEU A 72 -2.37 10.37 13.63
CA LEU A 72 -2.98 9.15 13.11
C LEU A 72 -3.80 9.41 11.83
N TRP A 73 -4.51 10.55 11.77
CA TRP A 73 -5.23 10.93 10.55
C TRP A 73 -4.29 11.08 9.38
N GLN A 74 -3.15 11.77 9.59
CA GLN A 74 -2.15 11.98 8.55
C GLN A 74 -1.52 10.68 8.11
N LEU A 75 -1.19 9.79 9.05
CA LEU A 75 -0.63 8.47 8.72
C LEU A 75 -1.57 7.67 7.83
N LYS A 76 -2.86 7.67 8.16
CA LYS A 76 -3.84 6.91 7.38
C LYS A 76 -3.95 7.44 5.95
N VAL A 77 -3.98 8.76 5.78
CA VAL A 77 -4.09 9.37 4.45
C VAL A 77 -2.82 9.12 3.64
N ILE A 78 -1.64 9.22 4.27
CA ILE A 78 -0.37 8.91 3.61
C ILE A 78 -0.38 7.46 3.11
N GLN A 79 -0.86 6.53 3.94
CA GLN A 79 -0.96 5.12 3.56
C GLN A 79 -1.87 4.92 2.37
N GLU A 80 -3.01 5.59 2.33
CA GLU A 80 -3.95 5.46 1.21
C GLU A 80 -3.34 5.94 -0.10
N VAL A 81 -2.64 7.07 -0.08
CA VAL A 81 -1.96 7.60 -1.27
C VAL A 81 -0.87 6.62 -1.73
N ILE A 82 -0.04 6.14 -0.82
CA ILE A 82 1.02 5.19 -1.13
C ILE A 82 0.43 3.89 -1.66
N THR A 83 -0.64 3.40 -1.04
CA THR A 83 -1.33 2.19 -1.45
C THR A 83 -1.77 2.29 -2.91
N LEU A 84 -2.36 3.42 -3.30
CA LEU A 84 -2.83 3.58 -4.67
C LEU A 84 -1.69 3.72 -5.68
N ILE A 85 -0.62 4.42 -5.31
CA ILE A 85 0.55 4.55 -6.18
C ILE A 85 1.17 3.18 -6.41
N VAL A 86 1.41 2.42 -5.35
CA VAL A 86 2.00 1.08 -5.43
C VAL A 86 1.08 0.12 -6.19
N PHE A 87 -0.21 0.13 -5.87
CA PHE A 87 -1.19 -0.73 -6.53
C PHE A 87 -1.28 -0.41 -8.03
N SER A 88 -1.36 0.87 -8.38
CA SER A 88 -1.45 1.29 -9.78
C SER A 88 -0.22 0.87 -10.56
N SER A 89 0.96 1.04 -9.96
CA SER A 89 2.22 0.60 -10.58
C SER A 89 2.22 -0.91 -10.79
N PHE A 90 1.78 -1.67 -9.79
CA PHE A 90 1.71 -3.12 -9.86
C PHE A 90 0.78 -3.58 -10.99
N VAL A 91 -0.41 -2.99 -11.06
CA VAL A 91 -1.40 -3.35 -12.08
C VAL A 91 -0.90 -3.03 -13.48
N LEU A 92 -0.31 -1.85 -13.67
CA LEU A 92 0.18 -1.43 -14.99
C LEU A 92 1.36 -2.27 -15.46
N PHE A 93 2.19 -2.77 -14.54
CA PHE A 93 3.34 -3.60 -14.90
C PHE A 93 2.98 -5.07 -15.11
N PHE A 94 2.10 -5.62 -14.27
CA PHE A 94 1.88 -7.07 -14.22
C PHE A 94 0.55 -7.53 -14.79
N SER A 95 -0.46 -6.67 -14.87
CA SER A 95 -1.75 -7.03 -15.45
C SER A 95 -1.86 -6.47 -16.86
N LYS A 96 -2.13 -7.35 -17.83
CA LYS A 96 -2.30 -6.94 -19.21
C LYS A 96 -3.74 -6.58 -19.54
N ASN A 97 -4.67 -6.91 -18.66
CA ASN A 97 -6.10 -6.72 -18.88
C ASN A 97 -6.63 -5.39 -18.34
N GLU A 98 -5.79 -4.66 -17.61
CA GLU A 98 -6.20 -3.42 -16.96
C GLU A 98 -5.47 -2.24 -17.61
N SER A 99 -6.16 -1.13 -17.75
CA SER A 99 -5.60 0.12 -18.27
C SER A 99 -6.06 1.30 -17.44
N LEU A 100 -5.25 2.35 -17.42
CA LEU A 100 -5.58 3.57 -16.71
C LEU A 100 -6.61 4.37 -17.54
N GLN A 101 -7.74 4.69 -16.93
CA GLN A 101 -8.82 5.42 -17.59
C GLN A 101 -9.06 6.77 -16.91
N TRP A 102 -9.90 7.61 -17.52
CA TRP A 102 -10.21 8.95 -17.00
C TRP A 102 -10.80 8.92 -15.60
N ASN A 103 -11.67 7.94 -15.31
CA ASN A 103 -12.28 7.83 -13.99
C ASN A 103 -11.24 7.52 -12.91
N HIS A 104 -10.18 6.79 -13.25
CA HIS A 104 -9.08 6.54 -12.31
C HIS A 104 -8.32 7.83 -12.01
N ILE A 105 -8.05 8.63 -13.04
CA ILE A 105 -7.37 9.93 -12.89
C ILE A 105 -8.21 10.86 -12.03
N ALA A 106 -9.52 10.91 -12.26
CA ALA A 106 -10.44 11.71 -11.45
C ALA A 106 -10.42 11.28 -9.99
N GLY A 107 -10.42 9.97 -9.74
CA GLY A 107 -10.32 9.44 -8.37
C GLY A 107 -9.02 9.82 -7.69
N PHE A 108 -7.91 9.75 -8.42
CA PHE A 108 -6.60 10.15 -7.87
C PHE A 108 -6.58 11.65 -7.54
N CYS A 109 -7.20 12.48 -8.37
CA CYS A 109 -7.32 13.91 -8.07
C CYS A 109 -8.14 14.15 -6.80
N CYS A 110 -9.20 13.38 -6.57
CA CYS A 110 -9.98 13.46 -5.34
C CYS A 110 -9.14 13.08 -4.12
N LEU A 111 -8.23 12.13 -4.26
CA LEU A 111 -7.33 11.75 -3.19
C LEU A 111 -6.33 12.85 -2.85
N VAL A 112 -5.83 13.57 -3.86
CA VAL A 112 -4.97 14.72 -3.64
C VAL A 112 -5.71 15.79 -2.83
N LEU A 113 -6.98 16.02 -3.15
CA LEU A 113 -7.82 16.93 -2.36
C LEU A 113 -8.01 16.43 -0.92
N ALA A 114 -8.19 15.14 -0.74
CA ALA A 114 -8.30 14.54 0.59
C ALA A 114 -7.04 14.78 1.42
N VAL A 115 -5.88 14.60 0.82
CA VAL A 115 -4.59 14.87 1.48
C VAL A 115 -4.51 16.33 1.90
N TYR A 116 -4.90 17.25 1.00
CA TYR A 116 -4.88 18.67 1.30
C TYR A 116 -5.72 19.01 2.52
N PHE A 117 -6.95 18.49 2.60
CA PHE A 117 -7.83 18.78 3.72
C PHE A 117 -7.35 18.16 5.04
N ILE A 118 -6.79 16.96 5.00
CA ILE A 118 -6.31 16.26 6.20
C ILE A 118 -5.06 16.95 6.78
N PHE A 119 -4.19 17.49 5.92
CA PHE A 119 -2.97 18.15 6.36
C PHE A 119 -3.17 19.64 6.65
N ARG A 120 -4.32 20.18 6.35
CA ARG A 120 -4.64 21.59 6.61
C ARG A 120 -4.69 21.84 8.12
N PRO A 121 -4.00 22.89 8.62
CA PRO A 121 -4.03 23.26 10.04
C PRO A 121 -5.41 23.77 10.48
#